data_0a895d3acb945cb9b25234e0326672f0
#
_entry.id   0a895d3acb945cb9b25234e0326672f0
#
_cell.length_a   1.000
_cell.length_b   1.000
_cell.length_c   1.000
_cell.angle_alpha   90.00
_cell.angle_beta   90.00
_cell.angle_gamma   90.00
#
_symmetry.space_group_name_H-M   'P 1'
#
loop_
_entity.id
_entity.type
_entity.pdbx_description
1 polymer ?
#
loop_
_entity_poly.entity_id
_entity_poly.type
_entity_poly.pdbx_seq_one_letter_code
_entity_poly.pdbx_strand_id
1 'polypeptide(L)'
;MIGQITGILKTQSEQQLLIDVHGIGYEVDVPASVLMSGLAAGSEISLHTHFVVREDAQILFGFLDQASRDLFRALIKVNKVGPRIALAILSHLDANAFAACVRQADIKTLNAIPGVGRVMAERLVMELSGRLDDLIPVTESQHERLKSSPPSQLMDELEGALVGLGFRPQEIALALSQLEPPPDNIEDGLRRALKLLG
;
A
#
# COMPACT_ATOMS: atom_id res chain seq x y z
N MET A 1 18.02 -18.63 -0.90
CA MET A 1 16.80 -17.86 -0.56
C MET A 1 15.98 -17.65 -1.83
N ILE A 2 14.67 -17.90 -1.83
CA ILE A 2 13.79 -17.71 -2.99
C ILE A 2 13.20 -16.28 -2.87
N GLY A 3 13.59 -15.38 -3.78
CA GLY A 3 13.19 -13.97 -3.73
C GLY A 3 12.05 -13.60 -4.68
N GLN A 4 11.85 -14.40 -5.71
CA GLN A 4 10.79 -14.25 -6.71
C GLN A 4 10.52 -15.62 -7.32
N ILE A 5 9.29 -15.84 -7.75
CA ILE A 5 8.88 -17.02 -8.49
C ILE A 5 8.01 -16.59 -9.67
N THR A 6 8.29 -17.13 -10.87
CA THR A 6 7.51 -16.90 -12.08
C THR A 6 7.17 -18.24 -12.68
N GLY A 7 5.89 -18.48 -12.99
CA GLY A 7 5.44 -19.74 -13.53
C GLY A 7 3.94 -19.73 -13.85
N ILE A 8 3.39 -20.88 -14.14
CA ILE A 8 1.98 -21.07 -14.54
C ILE A 8 1.15 -21.40 -13.31
N LEU A 9 0.12 -20.61 -13.05
CA LEU A 9 -0.86 -20.90 -11.99
C LEU A 9 -1.63 -22.18 -12.32
N LYS A 10 -1.47 -23.22 -11.52
CA LYS A 10 -2.21 -24.49 -11.68
C LYS A 10 -3.53 -24.49 -10.93
N THR A 11 -3.48 -24.18 -9.64
CA THR A 11 -4.66 -24.16 -8.77
C THR A 11 -4.58 -23.03 -7.76
N GLN A 12 -5.74 -22.59 -7.31
CA GLN A 12 -5.93 -21.62 -6.26
C GLN A 12 -6.81 -22.25 -5.17
N SER A 13 -6.39 -22.14 -3.93
CA SER A 13 -7.16 -22.49 -2.73
C SER A 13 -7.48 -21.25 -1.89
N GLU A 14 -8.06 -21.43 -0.71
CA GLU A 14 -8.47 -20.30 0.14
C GLU A 14 -7.31 -19.40 0.64
N GLN A 15 -6.08 -19.92 0.68
CA GLN A 15 -4.91 -19.18 1.20
C GLN A 15 -3.63 -19.45 0.40
N GLN A 16 -3.68 -20.31 -0.62
CA GLN A 16 -2.49 -20.76 -1.35
C GLN A 16 -2.70 -20.76 -2.85
N LEU A 17 -1.61 -20.55 -3.57
CA LEU A 17 -1.47 -20.78 -5.00
C LEU A 17 -0.51 -21.92 -5.24
N LEU A 18 -0.83 -22.82 -6.17
CA LEU A 18 0.10 -23.79 -6.74
C LEU A 18 0.64 -23.26 -8.06
N ILE A 19 1.93 -23.00 -8.12
CA ILE A 19 2.61 -22.43 -9.29
C ILE A 19 3.57 -23.45 -9.86
N ASP A 20 3.38 -23.81 -11.12
CA ASP A 20 4.26 -24.69 -11.86
C ASP A 20 5.40 -23.89 -12.48
N VAL A 21 6.61 -24.19 -12.04
CA VAL A 21 7.85 -23.63 -12.60
C VAL A 21 8.65 -24.77 -13.24
N HIS A 22 8.50 -24.92 -14.54
CA HIS A 22 9.19 -25.94 -15.34
C HIS A 22 9.03 -27.37 -14.80
N GLY A 23 7.81 -27.73 -14.37
CA GLY A 23 7.49 -29.07 -13.86
C GLY A 23 7.67 -29.24 -12.35
N ILE A 24 8.09 -28.21 -11.64
CA ILE A 24 8.10 -28.18 -10.16
C ILE A 24 6.93 -27.34 -9.67
N GLY A 25 6.03 -27.94 -8.89
CA GLY A 25 4.91 -27.26 -8.26
C GLY A 25 5.34 -26.60 -6.94
N TYR A 26 5.22 -25.28 -6.85
CA TYR A 26 5.44 -24.53 -5.61
C TYR A 26 4.10 -24.16 -4.98
N GLU A 27 3.92 -24.54 -3.72
CA GLU A 27 2.82 -24.05 -2.90
C GLU A 27 3.22 -22.73 -2.24
N VAL A 28 2.45 -21.67 -2.50
CA VAL A 28 2.77 -20.32 -2.07
C VAL A 28 1.60 -19.76 -1.27
N ASP A 29 1.83 -19.45 0.02
CA ASP A 29 0.87 -18.77 0.86
C ASP A 29 0.77 -17.30 0.43
N VAL A 30 -0.45 -16.80 0.21
CA VAL A 30 -0.66 -15.45 -0.29
C VAL A 30 -1.74 -14.73 0.53
N PRO A 31 -1.73 -13.38 0.60
CA PRO A 31 -2.84 -12.62 1.16
C PRO A 31 -4.11 -12.80 0.32
N ALA A 32 -5.28 -12.67 0.93
CA ALA A 32 -6.55 -12.76 0.22
C ALA A 32 -6.68 -11.72 -0.93
N SER A 33 -6.04 -10.58 -0.81
CA SER A 33 -5.96 -9.56 -1.86
C SER A 33 -5.35 -10.10 -3.18
N VAL A 34 -4.37 -11.01 -3.10
CA VAL A 34 -3.79 -11.69 -4.26
C VAL A 34 -4.79 -12.67 -4.87
N LEU A 35 -5.50 -13.45 -4.05
CA LEU A 35 -6.52 -14.40 -4.53
C LEU A 35 -7.68 -13.69 -5.24
N MET A 36 -8.02 -12.48 -4.79
CA MET A 36 -9.11 -11.66 -5.35
C MET A 36 -8.69 -10.84 -6.57
N SER A 37 -7.42 -10.86 -6.97
CA SER A 37 -6.91 -10.07 -8.11
C SER A 37 -7.32 -10.60 -9.50
N GLY A 38 -8.18 -11.61 -9.58
CA GLY A 38 -8.71 -12.14 -10.83
C GLY A 38 -7.76 -13.06 -11.58
N LEU A 39 -6.84 -13.72 -10.89
CA LEU A 39 -5.92 -14.69 -11.47
C LEU A 39 -6.66 -15.88 -12.05
N ALA A 40 -6.37 -16.23 -13.30
CA ALA A 40 -6.94 -17.39 -13.98
C ALA A 40 -5.99 -18.60 -13.92
N ALA A 41 -6.52 -19.79 -13.65
CA ALA A 41 -5.75 -21.01 -13.79
C ALA A 41 -5.23 -21.15 -15.24
N GLY A 42 -3.96 -21.53 -15.38
CA GLY A 42 -3.26 -21.60 -16.67
C GLY A 42 -2.58 -20.29 -17.10
N SER A 43 -2.81 -19.16 -16.41
CA SER A 43 -2.08 -17.90 -16.68
C SER A 43 -0.68 -17.93 -16.06
N GLU A 44 0.23 -17.17 -16.67
CA GLU A 44 1.53 -16.90 -16.07
C GLU A 44 1.37 -15.89 -14.94
N ILE A 45 2.04 -16.16 -13.82
CA ILE A 45 2.09 -15.28 -12.65
C ILE A 45 3.53 -15.11 -12.18
N SER A 46 3.86 -13.89 -11.74
CA SER A 46 5.11 -13.57 -11.06
C SER A 46 4.82 -13.03 -9.67
N LEU A 47 5.44 -13.63 -8.65
CA LEU A 47 5.28 -13.22 -7.26
C LEU A 47 6.64 -12.87 -6.64
N HIS A 48 6.69 -11.75 -5.92
CA HIS A 48 7.75 -11.46 -4.98
C HIS A 48 7.60 -12.33 -3.75
N THR A 49 8.68 -13.00 -3.31
CA THR A 49 8.54 -14.04 -2.29
C THR A 49 9.35 -13.75 -1.04
N HIS A 50 8.87 -14.32 0.06
CA HIS A 50 9.59 -14.47 1.31
C HIS A 50 9.59 -15.94 1.73
N PHE A 51 10.79 -16.52 1.82
CA PHE A 51 10.98 -17.92 2.16
C PHE A 51 11.36 -18.08 3.63
N VAL A 52 10.58 -18.82 4.37
CA VAL A 52 10.82 -19.16 5.79
C VAL A 52 11.21 -20.62 5.88
N VAL A 53 12.35 -20.87 6.51
CA VAL A 53 12.84 -22.21 6.80
C VAL A 53 12.84 -22.41 8.31
N ARG A 54 12.19 -23.46 8.78
CA ARG A 54 12.19 -23.95 10.16
C ARG A 54 12.63 -25.40 10.17
N GLU A 55 12.85 -25.95 11.34
CA GLU A 55 13.23 -27.37 11.49
C GLU A 55 12.16 -28.31 10.96
N ASP A 56 10.88 -27.93 11.09
CA ASP A 56 9.70 -28.73 10.76
C ASP A 56 8.97 -28.28 9.50
N ALA A 57 9.31 -27.13 8.89
CA ALA A 57 8.58 -26.60 7.76
C ALA A 57 9.43 -25.67 6.88
N GLN A 58 9.12 -25.70 5.59
CA GLN A 58 9.59 -24.73 4.60
C GLN A 58 8.36 -24.06 3.98
N ILE A 59 8.20 -22.76 4.20
CA ILE A 59 6.99 -22.03 3.80
C ILE A 59 7.39 -20.88 2.88
N LEU A 60 6.71 -20.79 1.74
CA LEU A 60 6.90 -19.73 0.77
C LEU A 60 5.69 -18.78 0.81
N PHE A 61 5.94 -17.52 1.10
CA PHE A 61 4.94 -16.45 1.06
C PHE A 61 5.10 -15.64 -0.22
N GLY A 62 3.99 -15.30 -0.90
CA GLY A 62 4.00 -14.60 -2.18
C GLY A 62 3.15 -13.33 -2.20
N PHE A 63 3.63 -12.33 -2.95
CA PHE A 63 3.03 -11.00 -3.06
C PHE A 63 3.14 -10.52 -4.51
N LEU A 64 2.14 -9.75 -5.00
CA LEU A 64 2.16 -9.22 -6.36
C LEU A 64 3.20 -8.12 -6.56
N ASP A 65 3.53 -7.39 -5.49
CA ASP A 65 4.46 -6.27 -5.53
C ASP A 65 5.51 -6.35 -4.42
N GLN A 66 6.59 -5.61 -4.63
CA GLN A 66 7.72 -5.58 -3.70
C GLN A 66 7.37 -4.89 -2.38
N ALA A 67 6.55 -3.85 -2.41
CA ALA A 67 6.17 -3.09 -1.22
C ALA A 67 5.39 -3.97 -0.23
N SER A 68 4.43 -4.77 -0.73
CA SER A 68 3.69 -5.76 0.06
C SER A 68 4.60 -6.81 0.69
N ARG A 69 5.59 -7.33 -0.07
CA ARG A 69 6.59 -8.26 0.46
C ARG A 69 7.45 -7.61 1.55
N ASP A 70 7.91 -6.40 1.34
CA ASP A 70 8.79 -5.70 2.28
C ASP A 70 8.03 -5.28 3.53
N LEU A 71 6.75 -4.89 3.40
CA LEU A 71 5.85 -4.71 4.55
C LEU A 71 5.65 -6.02 5.33
N PHE A 72 5.39 -7.14 4.66
CA PHE A 72 5.31 -8.44 5.32
C PHE A 72 6.55 -8.75 6.16
N ARG A 73 7.74 -8.50 5.59
CA ARG A 73 9.03 -8.68 6.28
C ARG A 73 9.20 -7.75 7.49
N ALA A 74 8.66 -6.54 7.42
CA ALA A 74 8.66 -5.61 8.54
C ALA A 74 7.70 -6.06 9.64
N LEU A 75 6.49 -6.49 9.26
CA LEU A 75 5.45 -6.96 10.18
C LEU A 75 5.92 -8.17 11.00
N ILE A 76 6.51 -9.19 10.37
CA ILE A 76 6.97 -10.40 11.08
C ILE A 76 8.17 -10.16 12.03
N LYS A 77 8.81 -8.99 11.95
CA LYS A 77 9.85 -8.56 12.92
C LYS A 77 9.26 -7.92 14.18
N VAL A 78 7.99 -7.50 14.14
CA VAL A 78 7.29 -6.94 15.29
C VAL A 78 6.97 -8.06 16.28
N ASN A 79 7.26 -7.83 17.55
CA ASN A 79 7.03 -8.83 18.59
C ASN A 79 5.55 -9.27 18.64
N LYS A 80 5.33 -10.61 18.65
CA LYS A 80 4.02 -11.29 18.61
C LYS A 80 3.27 -11.18 17.29
N VAL A 81 3.83 -10.61 16.24
CA VAL A 81 3.27 -10.63 14.89
C VAL A 81 3.89 -11.79 14.11
N GLY A 82 3.15 -12.86 13.94
CA GLY A 82 3.56 -13.99 13.11
C GLY A 82 3.11 -13.83 11.65
N PRO A 83 3.57 -14.73 10.75
CA PRO A 83 3.21 -14.70 9.33
C PRO A 83 1.71 -14.67 9.07
N ARG A 84 0.92 -15.41 9.86
CA ARG A 84 -0.54 -15.48 9.74
C ARG A 84 -1.21 -14.13 9.99
N ILE A 85 -0.75 -13.38 10.98
CA ILE A 85 -1.25 -12.04 11.29
C ILE A 85 -0.80 -11.06 10.21
N ALA A 86 0.45 -11.15 9.76
CA ALA A 86 0.97 -10.32 8.68
C ALA A 86 0.19 -10.51 7.36
N LEU A 87 -0.15 -11.76 6.99
CA LEU A 87 -1.02 -12.04 5.85
C LEU A 87 -2.44 -11.48 6.05
N ALA A 88 -3.01 -11.59 7.26
CA ALA A 88 -4.33 -11.01 7.56
C ALA A 88 -4.31 -9.48 7.38
N ILE A 89 -3.27 -8.80 7.84
CA ILE A 89 -3.10 -7.35 7.63
C ILE A 89 -3.07 -7.02 6.14
N LEU A 90 -2.23 -7.70 5.34
CA LEU A 90 -2.08 -7.48 3.90
C LEU A 90 -3.29 -7.96 3.07
N SER A 91 -4.18 -8.73 3.67
CA SER A 91 -5.48 -9.09 3.06
C SER A 91 -6.53 -7.99 3.20
N HIS A 92 -6.38 -7.10 4.20
CA HIS A 92 -7.33 -6.02 4.48
C HIS A 92 -6.83 -4.65 4.05
N LEU A 93 -5.52 -4.42 4.10
CA LEU A 93 -4.89 -3.16 3.76
C LEU A 93 -3.72 -3.43 2.80
N ASP A 94 -3.65 -2.68 1.72
CA ASP A 94 -2.42 -2.62 0.91
C ASP A 94 -1.29 -1.91 1.68
N ALA A 95 -0.08 -1.97 1.15
CA ALA A 95 1.10 -1.41 1.82
C ALA A 95 0.98 0.10 2.09
N ASN A 96 0.38 0.85 1.16
CA ASN A 96 0.21 2.30 1.28
C ASN A 96 -0.87 2.65 2.32
N ALA A 97 -2.01 1.95 2.29
CA ALA A 97 -3.09 2.13 3.25
C ALA A 97 -2.62 1.79 4.68
N PHE A 98 -1.86 0.70 4.84
CA PHE A 98 -1.26 0.36 6.13
C PHE A 98 -0.29 1.45 6.60
N ALA A 99 0.59 1.95 5.74
CA ALA A 99 1.51 3.02 6.08
C ALA A 99 0.77 4.31 6.48
N ALA A 100 -0.33 4.65 5.80
CA ALA A 100 -1.18 5.78 6.17
C ALA A 100 -1.81 5.60 7.56
N CYS A 101 -2.38 4.41 7.87
CA CYS A 101 -2.92 4.09 9.20
C CYS A 101 -1.86 4.25 10.31
N VAL A 102 -0.62 3.80 10.06
CA VAL A 102 0.46 3.92 11.05
C VAL A 102 0.88 5.37 11.24
N ARG A 103 1.03 6.16 10.17
CA ARG A 103 1.37 7.59 10.26
C ARG A 103 0.31 8.40 10.99
N GLN A 104 -0.96 8.09 10.78
CA GLN A 104 -2.11 8.75 11.43
C GLN A 104 -2.42 8.19 12.81
N ALA A 105 -1.68 7.17 13.28
CA ALA A 105 -1.94 6.42 14.51
C ALA A 105 -3.40 5.92 14.59
N ASP A 106 -3.96 5.46 13.46
CA ASP A 106 -5.33 4.96 13.36
C ASP A 106 -5.46 3.53 13.94
N ILE A 107 -5.44 3.47 15.27
CA ILE A 107 -5.61 2.22 16.03
C ILE A 107 -6.96 1.57 15.73
N LYS A 108 -8.00 2.35 15.42
CA LYS A 108 -9.33 1.83 15.20
C LYS A 108 -9.40 0.96 13.94
N THR A 109 -8.86 1.45 12.83
CA THR A 109 -8.79 0.70 11.58
C THR A 109 -7.92 -0.56 11.72
N LEU A 110 -6.76 -0.45 12.36
CA LEU A 110 -5.88 -1.61 12.60
C LEU A 110 -6.55 -2.66 13.51
N ASN A 111 -7.27 -2.25 14.54
CA ASN A 111 -7.96 -3.18 15.45
C ASN A 111 -9.18 -3.88 14.81
N ALA A 112 -9.70 -3.37 13.69
CA ALA A 112 -10.77 -4.04 12.95
C ALA A 112 -10.29 -5.26 12.15
N ILE A 113 -8.97 -5.44 11.99
CA ILE A 113 -8.39 -6.56 11.26
C ILE A 113 -8.43 -7.82 12.14
N PRO A 114 -8.96 -8.95 11.63
CA PRO A 114 -9.00 -10.20 12.37
C PRO A 114 -7.62 -10.63 12.90
N GLY A 115 -7.53 -10.89 14.20
CA GLY A 115 -6.28 -11.26 14.87
C GLY A 115 -5.41 -10.09 15.34
N VAL A 116 -5.80 -8.83 15.02
CA VAL A 116 -5.13 -7.62 15.51
C VAL A 116 -5.97 -7.00 16.63
N GLY A 117 -5.59 -7.25 17.87
CA GLY A 117 -6.21 -6.58 19.02
C GLY A 117 -5.61 -5.18 19.25
N ARG A 118 -6.28 -4.38 20.11
CA ARG A 118 -5.88 -3.00 20.42
C ARG A 118 -4.40 -2.87 20.82
N VAL A 119 -3.92 -3.73 21.73
CA VAL A 119 -2.53 -3.72 22.19
C VAL A 119 -1.54 -4.00 21.04
N MET A 120 -1.92 -4.88 20.12
CA MET A 120 -1.10 -5.17 18.93
C MET A 120 -1.12 -4.00 17.95
N ALA A 121 -2.27 -3.37 17.72
CA ALA A 121 -2.40 -2.19 16.88
C ALA A 121 -1.53 -1.02 17.40
N GLU A 122 -1.59 -0.73 18.71
CA GLU A 122 -0.74 0.27 19.36
C GLU A 122 0.76 -0.05 19.18
N ARG A 123 1.14 -1.33 19.31
CA ARG A 123 2.52 -1.78 19.09
C ARG A 123 2.95 -1.64 17.63
N LEU A 124 2.12 -2.02 16.66
CA LEU A 124 2.40 -1.85 15.24
C LEU A 124 2.70 -0.39 14.91
N VAL A 125 1.87 0.54 15.41
CA VAL A 125 2.10 1.98 15.25
C VAL A 125 3.44 2.38 15.87
N MET A 126 3.70 2.01 17.12
CA MET A 126 4.92 2.41 17.83
C MET A 126 6.20 1.86 17.18
N GLU A 127 6.22 0.59 16.76
CA GLU A 127 7.43 -0.05 16.24
C GLU A 127 7.70 0.27 14.76
N LEU A 128 6.66 0.64 13.98
CA LEU A 128 6.78 0.82 12.54
C LEU A 128 6.74 2.30 12.10
N SER A 129 6.26 3.25 12.93
CA SER A 129 6.16 4.67 12.55
C SER A 129 7.47 5.31 12.07
N GLY A 130 8.63 4.83 12.54
CA GLY A 130 9.95 5.31 12.11
C GLY A 130 10.62 4.50 11.00
N ARG A 131 10.01 3.38 10.56
CA ARG A 131 10.62 2.44 9.61
C ARG A 131 9.90 2.36 8.28
N LEU A 132 8.65 2.80 8.24
CA LEU A 132 7.81 2.67 7.04
C LEU A 132 8.21 3.65 5.94
N ASP A 133 8.76 4.80 6.26
CA ASP A 133 9.20 5.79 5.28
C ASP A 133 10.37 5.28 4.42
N ASP A 134 11.23 4.44 4.99
CA ASP A 134 12.32 3.77 4.28
C ASP A 134 11.84 2.55 3.47
N LEU A 135 10.77 1.88 3.92
CA LEU A 135 10.29 0.62 3.33
C LEU A 135 9.23 0.82 2.26
N ILE A 136 8.40 1.81 2.45
CA ILE A 136 7.33 2.21 1.55
C ILE A 136 7.53 3.69 1.33
N PRO A 137 8.45 4.08 0.43
CA PRO A 137 8.55 5.47 0.04
C PRO A 137 7.17 5.90 -0.40
N VAL A 138 6.79 7.12 -0.04
CA VAL A 138 5.55 7.74 -0.53
C VAL A 138 5.66 7.76 -2.04
N THR A 139 5.34 6.63 -2.66
CA THR A 139 5.40 6.49 -4.11
C THR A 139 4.33 7.36 -4.70
N GLU A 140 4.69 8.00 -5.76
CA GLU A 140 3.90 8.83 -6.69
C GLU A 140 2.51 8.28 -7.08
N SER A 141 2.10 7.12 -6.55
CA SER A 141 0.74 6.56 -6.66
C SER A 141 -0.33 7.44 -6.00
N GLN A 142 0.02 8.35 -5.09
CA GLN A 142 -0.85 9.45 -4.72
C GLN A 142 -0.93 10.47 -5.87
N HIS A 143 0.15 10.66 -6.65
CA HIS A 143 0.13 11.50 -7.84
C HIS A 143 -0.72 10.94 -8.98
N GLU A 144 -0.84 9.61 -9.13
CA GLU A 144 -1.72 9.02 -10.16
C GLU A 144 -3.20 8.99 -9.74
N ARG A 145 -3.52 8.85 -8.45
CA ARG A 145 -4.89 9.07 -7.95
C ARG A 145 -5.30 10.53 -8.02
N LEU A 146 -4.36 11.47 -7.89
CA LEU A 146 -4.58 12.90 -8.07
C LEU A 146 -4.80 13.29 -9.54
N LYS A 147 -4.36 12.46 -10.49
CA LYS A 147 -4.64 12.68 -11.93
C LYS A 147 -6.06 12.28 -12.35
N SER A 148 -6.83 11.62 -11.49
CA SER A 148 -8.20 11.17 -11.76
C SER A 148 -9.24 11.69 -10.76
N SER A 149 -8.89 12.65 -9.90
CA SER A 149 -9.82 13.30 -9.00
C SER A 149 -10.82 14.17 -9.79
N PRO A 150 -12.14 14.14 -9.48
CA PRO A 150 -13.08 15.05 -10.10
C PRO A 150 -12.66 16.50 -9.83
N PRO A 151 -12.99 17.46 -10.72
CA PRO A 151 -12.52 18.85 -10.66
C PRO A 151 -12.74 19.56 -9.30
N SER A 152 -13.77 19.15 -8.55
CA SER A 152 -14.07 19.68 -7.22
C SER A 152 -13.04 19.28 -6.16
N GLN A 153 -12.55 18.02 -6.18
CA GLN A 153 -11.54 17.55 -5.21
C GLN A 153 -10.17 18.17 -5.47
N LEU A 154 -9.81 18.38 -6.73
CA LEU A 154 -8.57 19.04 -7.13
C LEU A 154 -8.49 20.49 -6.59
N MET A 155 -9.60 21.20 -6.62
CA MET A 155 -9.68 22.58 -6.10
C MET A 155 -9.54 22.62 -4.58
N ASP A 156 -10.17 21.69 -3.85
CA ASP A 156 -10.07 21.58 -2.39
C ASP A 156 -8.63 21.24 -1.95
N GLU A 157 -7.93 20.40 -2.70
CA GLU A 157 -6.54 20.03 -2.45
C GLU A 157 -5.58 21.20 -2.74
N LEU A 158 -5.82 21.98 -3.80
CA LEU A 158 -5.07 23.19 -4.11
C LEU A 158 -5.25 24.25 -3.03
N GLU A 159 -6.47 24.44 -2.54
CA GLU A 159 -6.75 25.35 -1.43
C GLU A 159 -5.97 24.94 -0.18
N GLY A 160 -6.03 23.64 0.20
CA GLY A 160 -5.28 23.10 1.33
C GLY A 160 -3.76 23.29 1.22
N ALA A 161 -3.19 23.08 0.03
CA ALA A 161 -1.78 23.27 -0.23
C ALA A 161 -1.35 24.74 -0.10
N LEU A 162 -2.15 25.68 -0.62
CA LEU A 162 -1.87 27.12 -0.55
C LEU A 162 -2.01 27.66 0.89
N VAL A 163 -2.98 27.13 1.66
CA VAL A 163 -3.08 27.43 3.12
C VAL A 163 -1.83 26.94 3.85
N GLY A 164 -1.35 25.72 3.52
CA GLY A 164 -0.10 25.18 4.09
C GLY A 164 1.15 26.00 3.77
N LEU A 165 1.15 26.72 2.64
CA LEU A 165 2.21 27.67 2.26
C LEU A 165 2.08 29.05 2.91
N GLY A 166 1.01 29.29 3.68
CA GLY A 166 0.82 30.51 4.49
C GLY A 166 0.07 31.64 3.77
N PHE A 167 -0.58 31.39 2.63
CA PHE A 167 -1.42 32.37 1.96
C PHE A 167 -2.76 32.56 2.67
N ARG A 168 -3.35 33.75 2.54
CA ARG A 168 -4.62 34.08 3.19
C ARG A 168 -5.79 33.48 2.41
N PRO A 169 -6.86 33.00 3.08
CA PRO A 169 -8.01 32.39 2.40
C PRO A 169 -8.64 33.26 1.30
N GLN A 170 -8.65 34.57 1.48
CA GLN A 170 -9.19 35.52 0.49
C GLN A 170 -8.32 35.61 -0.77
N GLU A 171 -7.00 35.55 -0.63
CA GLU A 171 -6.04 35.56 -1.74
C GLU A 171 -6.13 34.26 -2.52
N ILE A 172 -6.25 33.12 -1.80
CA ILE A 172 -6.40 31.79 -2.40
C ILE A 172 -7.69 31.72 -3.20
N ALA A 173 -8.83 32.14 -2.66
CA ALA A 173 -10.11 32.13 -3.37
C ALA A 173 -10.07 32.96 -4.66
N LEU A 174 -9.40 34.10 -4.63
CA LEU A 174 -9.21 34.96 -5.79
C LEU A 174 -8.33 34.28 -6.85
N ALA A 175 -7.19 33.70 -6.45
CA ALA A 175 -6.28 33.01 -7.35
C ALA A 175 -6.93 31.77 -8.00
N LEU A 176 -7.65 30.96 -7.21
CA LEU A 176 -8.34 29.78 -7.72
C LEU A 176 -9.47 30.12 -8.69
N SER A 177 -10.17 31.24 -8.46
CA SER A 177 -11.23 31.71 -9.39
C SER A 177 -10.70 32.19 -10.76
N GLN A 178 -9.41 32.52 -10.85
CA GLN A 178 -8.74 32.97 -12.06
C GLN A 178 -8.03 31.84 -12.82
N LEU A 179 -8.09 30.61 -12.34
CA LEU A 179 -7.51 29.44 -13.01
C LEU A 179 -8.42 28.94 -14.15
N GLU A 180 -8.42 29.65 -15.28
CA GLU A 180 -9.06 29.20 -16.52
C GLU A 180 -8.02 28.93 -17.62
N PRO A 181 -8.05 27.76 -18.29
CA PRO A 181 -8.90 26.58 -18.04
C PRO A 181 -8.57 25.90 -16.72
N PRO A 182 -9.47 25.02 -16.18
CA PRO A 182 -9.18 24.26 -14.96
C PRO A 182 -7.85 23.51 -15.06
N PRO A 183 -7.05 23.44 -13.99
CA PRO A 183 -5.77 22.76 -14.03
C PRO A 183 -5.96 21.24 -14.21
N ASP A 184 -5.07 20.61 -14.99
CA ASP A 184 -5.10 19.17 -15.25
C ASP A 184 -4.61 18.33 -14.03
N ASN A 185 -3.82 18.94 -13.16
CA ASN A 185 -3.27 18.30 -11.96
C ASN A 185 -2.86 19.36 -10.92
N ILE A 186 -2.58 18.89 -9.67
CA ILE A 186 -2.18 19.76 -8.55
C ILE A 186 -0.92 20.57 -8.86
N GLU A 187 0.09 19.96 -9.52
CA GLU A 187 1.35 20.65 -9.80
C GLU A 187 1.16 21.82 -10.74
N ASP A 188 0.39 21.65 -11.83
CA ASP A 188 0.05 22.74 -12.75
C ASP A 188 -0.80 23.80 -12.05
N GLY A 189 -1.80 23.36 -11.28
CA GLY A 189 -2.66 24.25 -10.50
C GLY A 189 -1.87 25.08 -9.49
N LEU A 190 -0.98 24.45 -8.74
CA LEU A 190 -0.16 25.14 -7.75
C LEU A 190 0.81 26.14 -8.39
N ARG A 191 1.46 25.76 -9.49
CA ARG A 191 2.38 26.63 -10.24
C ARG A 191 1.67 27.86 -10.79
N ARG A 192 0.46 27.68 -11.33
CA ARG A 192 -0.36 28.78 -11.88
C ARG A 192 -0.92 29.67 -10.78
N ALA A 193 -1.41 29.08 -9.67
CA ALA A 193 -1.91 29.85 -8.53
C ALA A 193 -0.79 30.68 -7.87
N LEU A 194 0.41 30.10 -7.65
CA LEU A 194 1.55 30.83 -7.10
C LEU A 194 1.99 32.00 -7.98
N LYS A 195 1.86 31.87 -9.30
CA LYS A 195 2.16 32.96 -10.25
C LYS A 195 1.14 34.11 -10.18
N LEU A 196 -0.08 33.83 -9.72
CA LEU A 196 -1.14 34.84 -9.53
C LEU A 196 -1.04 35.50 -8.14
N LEU A 197 -0.39 34.84 -7.19
CA LEU A 197 -0.23 35.28 -5.80
C LEU A 197 1.09 36.02 -5.52
N GLY A 198 2.08 35.93 -6.43
CA GLY A 198 3.39 36.59 -6.32
C GLY A 198 3.59 37.64 -7.37
#